data_ace139c023235b6b155d1bdf96d9dcc9
#
_entry.id   ace139c023235b6b155d1bdf96d9dcc9
#
_cell.length_a   1.000
_cell.length_b   1.000
_cell.length_c   1.000
_cell.angle_alpha   90.00
_cell.angle_beta   90.00
_cell.angle_gamma   90.00
#
_symmetry.space_group_name_H-M   'P 1'
#
loop_
_entity.id
_entity.type
_entity.pdbx_description
1 polymer ?
#
loop_
_entity_poly.entity_id
_entity_poly.type
_entity_poly.pdbx_seq_one_letter_code
_entity_poly.pdbx_strand_id
1 'polypeptide(L)'
;VRYIEGVKVDRWDRTKDGEPSERALRRKLEAEGYAVERWVYPPGTRFSTHTHEVDKKDAVVSGRFRLTMGGASVVLEVGDAVAVPRGVPHAAEVVGDEPVVSLDAVRAAH
;
A
#
# COMPACT_ATOMS: atom_id res chain seq x y z
N VAL A 1 -0.69 -8.33 -11.31
CA VAL A 1 -1.92 -7.74 -10.76
C VAL A 1 -2.84 -8.85 -10.30
N ARG A 2 -3.34 -8.71 -9.10
CA ARG A 2 -4.27 -9.67 -8.52
C ARG A 2 -5.48 -8.92 -7.95
N TYR A 3 -6.68 -9.50 -8.15
CA TYR A 3 -7.91 -8.95 -7.59
C TYR A 3 -8.42 -9.84 -6.47
N ILE A 4 -8.86 -9.22 -5.37
CA ILE A 4 -9.53 -9.88 -4.27
C ILE A 4 -10.79 -9.05 -3.99
N GLU A 5 -11.95 -9.52 -4.48
CA GLU A 5 -13.25 -8.90 -4.25
C GLU A 5 -13.25 -7.37 -4.42
N GLY A 6 -12.67 -6.87 -5.53
CA GLY A 6 -12.63 -5.44 -5.82
C GLY A 6 -11.38 -4.72 -5.33
N VAL A 7 -10.50 -5.41 -4.61
CA VAL A 7 -9.21 -4.86 -4.22
C VAL A 7 -8.15 -5.30 -5.21
N LYS A 8 -7.54 -4.34 -5.88
CA LYS A 8 -6.49 -4.59 -6.84
C LYS A 8 -5.13 -4.53 -6.15
N VAL A 9 -4.42 -5.66 -6.10
CA VAL A 9 -3.09 -5.75 -5.51
C VAL A 9 -2.06 -5.86 -6.62
N ASP A 10 -1.12 -4.91 -6.66
CA ASP A 10 0.02 -4.97 -7.55
C ASP A 10 1.15 -5.69 -6.82
N ARG A 11 1.52 -6.87 -7.31
CA ARG A 11 2.65 -7.62 -6.75
C ARG A 11 3.94 -7.27 -7.44
N TRP A 12 5.02 -7.22 -6.68
CA TRP A 12 6.34 -6.98 -7.22
C TRP A 12 6.76 -8.19 -8.08
N ASP A 13 7.16 -7.93 -9.32
CA ASP A 13 7.62 -8.97 -10.24
C ASP A 13 9.16 -9.01 -10.23
N ARG A 14 9.73 -9.98 -9.52
CA ARG A 14 11.18 -10.10 -9.39
C ARG A 14 11.88 -10.37 -10.72
N THR A 15 11.20 -11.03 -11.64
CA THR A 15 11.76 -11.32 -12.96
C THR A 15 11.92 -10.05 -13.79
N LYS A 16 10.93 -9.16 -13.68
CA LYS A 16 10.90 -7.90 -14.44
C LYS A 16 11.64 -6.76 -13.73
N ASP A 17 11.43 -6.65 -12.41
CA ASP A 17 11.84 -5.49 -11.64
C ASP A 17 13.04 -5.75 -10.70
N GLY A 18 13.55 -6.98 -10.65
CA GLY A 18 14.65 -7.36 -9.77
C GLY A 18 14.19 -7.57 -8.33
N GLU A 19 15.11 -7.54 -7.38
CA GLU A 19 14.77 -7.70 -5.98
C GLU A 19 14.06 -6.45 -5.45
N PRO A 20 12.98 -6.61 -4.68
CA PRO A 20 12.29 -5.46 -4.11
C PRO A 20 13.17 -4.78 -3.04
N SER A 21 13.14 -3.45 -3.05
CA SER A 21 13.80 -2.63 -2.05
C SER A 21 12.98 -1.36 -1.87
N GLU A 22 13.19 -0.65 -0.79
CA GLU A 22 12.52 0.63 -0.57
C GLU A 22 12.78 1.58 -1.73
N ARG A 23 14.03 1.66 -2.16
CA ARG A 23 14.42 2.54 -3.28
C ARG A 23 13.73 2.16 -4.58
N ALA A 24 13.68 0.88 -4.90
CA ALA A 24 13.04 0.40 -6.13
C ALA A 24 11.54 0.60 -6.11
N LEU A 25 10.89 0.34 -4.96
CA LEU A 25 9.46 0.59 -4.78
C LEU A 25 9.13 2.07 -4.93
N ARG A 26 9.94 2.95 -4.30
CA ARG A 26 9.77 4.39 -4.42
C ARG A 26 9.87 4.85 -5.88
N ARG A 27 10.88 4.38 -6.60
CA ARG A 27 11.06 4.73 -8.02
C ARG A 27 9.87 4.32 -8.86
N LYS A 28 9.33 3.13 -8.60
CA LYS A 28 8.16 2.63 -9.33
C LYS A 28 6.93 3.50 -9.09
N LEU A 29 6.67 3.86 -7.84
CA LEU A 29 5.56 4.74 -7.49
C LEU A 29 5.73 6.13 -8.11
N GLU A 30 6.94 6.68 -8.05
CA GLU A 30 7.21 7.99 -8.65
C GLU A 30 7.04 7.97 -10.17
N ALA A 31 7.45 6.88 -10.82
CA ALA A 31 7.24 6.71 -12.26
C ALA A 31 5.75 6.64 -12.63
N GLU A 32 4.90 6.22 -11.70
CA GLU A 32 3.45 6.19 -11.88
C GLU A 32 2.79 7.54 -11.57
N GLY A 33 3.58 8.55 -11.21
CA GLY A 33 3.07 9.90 -10.96
C GLY A 33 2.75 10.23 -9.52
N TYR A 34 3.16 9.39 -8.57
CA TYR A 34 2.90 9.61 -7.15
C TYR A 34 4.03 10.37 -6.46
N ALA A 35 3.68 11.16 -5.46
CA ALA A 35 4.61 11.72 -4.48
C ALA A 35 4.63 10.77 -3.28
N VAL A 36 5.81 10.37 -2.85
CA VAL A 36 5.97 9.24 -1.91
C VAL A 36 6.51 9.73 -0.57
N GLU A 37 5.86 9.31 0.52
CA GLU A 37 6.34 9.48 1.88
C GLU A 37 6.58 8.13 2.54
N ARG A 38 7.57 8.05 3.40
CA ARG A 38 7.90 6.84 4.16
C ARG A 38 7.33 6.93 5.57
N TRP A 39 6.64 5.88 6.00
CA TRP A 39 6.11 5.78 7.35
C TRP A 39 6.48 4.45 7.97
N VAL A 40 6.65 4.45 9.29
CA VAL A 40 6.84 3.22 10.06
C VAL A 40 5.69 3.12 11.05
N TYR A 41 4.98 2.00 10.99
CA TYR A 41 3.85 1.74 11.88
C TYR A 41 4.23 0.61 12.83
N PRO A 42 4.29 0.88 14.16
CA PRO A 42 4.60 -0.18 15.13
C PRO A 42 3.55 -1.28 15.15
N PRO A 43 3.90 -2.46 15.70
CA PRO A 43 2.90 -3.50 15.94
C PRO A 43 1.71 -2.97 16.73
N GLY A 44 0.51 -3.41 16.39
CA GLY A 44 -0.71 -2.95 17.03
C GLY A 44 -1.31 -1.68 16.45
N THR A 45 -0.64 -1.03 15.50
CA THR A 45 -1.20 0.15 14.83
C THR A 45 -2.44 -0.22 14.05
N ARG A 46 -3.50 0.57 14.22
CA ARG A 46 -4.77 0.40 13.51
C ARG A 46 -5.27 1.74 13.02
N PHE A 47 -5.74 1.75 11.79
CA PHE A 47 -6.40 2.91 11.19
C PHE A 47 -7.87 2.57 10.99
N SER A 48 -8.75 3.30 11.65
CA SER A 48 -10.20 3.11 11.47
C SER A 48 -10.61 3.53 10.06
N THR A 49 -11.80 3.11 9.66
CA THR A 49 -12.33 3.43 8.33
C THR A 49 -12.35 4.95 8.10
N HIS A 50 -11.76 5.37 6.99
CA HIS A 50 -11.64 6.77 6.61
C HIS A 50 -11.53 6.89 5.09
N THR A 51 -11.61 8.13 4.60
CA THR A 51 -11.43 8.44 3.16
C THR A 51 -10.37 9.51 3.00
N HIS A 52 -9.85 9.62 1.79
CA HIS A 52 -8.93 10.70 1.42
C HIS A 52 -9.48 11.44 0.20
N GLU A 53 -9.10 12.70 0.05
CA GLU A 53 -9.52 13.54 -1.07
C GLU A 53 -8.59 13.45 -2.27
N VAL A 54 -7.61 12.58 -2.22
CA VAL A 54 -6.64 12.34 -3.29
C VAL A 54 -6.55 10.84 -3.57
N ASP A 55 -6.10 10.51 -4.77
CA ASP A 55 -5.78 9.11 -5.07
C ASP A 55 -4.51 8.72 -4.33
N LYS A 56 -4.54 7.56 -3.69
CA LYS A 56 -3.40 7.03 -2.94
C LYS A 56 -2.99 5.66 -3.47
N LYS A 57 -1.73 5.34 -3.22
CA LYS A 57 -1.22 3.99 -3.42
C LYS A 57 -0.25 3.69 -2.28
N ASP A 58 -0.52 2.63 -1.54
CA ASP A 58 0.31 2.22 -0.41
C ASP A 58 1.10 0.98 -0.79
N ALA A 59 2.40 1.00 -0.52
CA ALA A 59 3.29 -0.12 -0.80
C ALA A 59 4.01 -0.54 0.48
N VAL A 60 4.18 -1.85 0.67
CA VAL A 60 4.84 -2.39 1.85
C VAL A 60 6.30 -2.70 1.54
N VAL A 61 7.20 -2.09 2.31
CA VAL A 61 8.63 -2.34 2.24
C VAL A 61 9.02 -3.51 3.14
N SER A 62 8.42 -3.56 4.34
CA SER A 62 8.63 -4.67 5.26
C SER A 62 7.45 -4.80 6.20
N GLY A 63 7.31 -5.99 6.81
CA GLY A 63 6.18 -6.30 7.67
C GLY A 63 4.96 -6.74 6.88
N ARG A 64 3.81 -6.84 7.56
CA ARG A 64 2.55 -7.24 6.96
C ARG A 64 1.45 -6.28 7.36
N PHE A 65 0.69 -5.82 6.38
CA PHE A 65 -0.31 -4.76 6.57
C PHE A 65 -1.63 -5.23 5.99
N ARG A 66 -2.67 -5.33 6.82
CA ARG A 66 -4.01 -5.71 6.34
C ARG A 66 -4.74 -4.45 5.90
N LEU A 67 -5.19 -4.44 4.67
CA LEU A 67 -6.06 -3.38 4.15
C LEU A 67 -7.46 -3.94 3.95
N THR A 68 -8.45 -3.20 4.43
CA THR A 68 -9.87 -3.53 4.24
C THR A 68 -10.52 -2.43 3.41
N MET A 69 -11.12 -2.82 2.30
CA MET A 69 -11.73 -1.89 1.36
C MET A 69 -12.77 -2.63 0.53
N GLY A 70 -13.94 -1.99 0.31
CA GLY A 70 -14.98 -2.59 -0.53
C GLY A 70 -15.55 -3.89 0.02
N GLY A 71 -15.55 -4.06 1.35
CA GLY A 71 -16.06 -5.29 1.98
C GLY A 71 -15.09 -6.45 1.96
N ALA A 72 -13.87 -6.25 1.49
CA ALA A 72 -12.83 -7.28 1.41
C ALA A 72 -11.59 -6.86 2.17
N SER A 73 -10.83 -7.83 2.66
CA SER A 73 -9.54 -7.59 3.32
C SER A 73 -8.43 -8.33 2.59
N VAL A 74 -7.28 -7.71 2.52
CA VAL A 74 -6.09 -8.32 1.95
C VAL A 74 -4.89 -8.00 2.83
N VAL A 75 -3.99 -8.98 3.03
CA VAL A 75 -2.73 -8.75 3.74
C VAL A 75 -1.65 -8.46 2.71
N LEU A 76 -1.07 -7.27 2.81
CA LEU A 76 0.02 -6.83 1.96
C LEU A 76 1.35 -7.23 2.59
N GLU A 77 2.24 -7.75 1.79
CA GLU A 77 3.59 -8.15 2.19
C GLU A 77 4.61 -7.40 1.35
N VAL A 78 5.89 -7.66 1.61
CA VAL A 78 6.99 -6.98 0.93
C VAL A 78 6.79 -6.94 -0.58
N GLY A 79 6.80 -5.74 -1.14
CA GLY A 79 6.63 -5.52 -2.57
C GLY A 79 5.20 -5.36 -3.04
N ASP A 80 4.22 -5.67 -2.20
CA ASP A 80 2.81 -5.48 -2.57
C ASP A 80 2.42 -4.01 -2.49
N ALA A 81 1.58 -3.57 -3.41
CA ALA A 81 1.02 -2.23 -3.40
C ALA A 81 -0.47 -2.27 -3.76
N VAL A 82 -1.23 -1.36 -3.17
CA VAL A 82 -2.67 -1.24 -3.44
C VAL A 82 -3.02 0.21 -3.71
N ALA A 83 -3.72 0.44 -4.82
CA ALA A 83 -4.30 1.74 -5.12
C ALA A 83 -5.57 1.92 -4.30
N VAL A 84 -5.67 3.07 -3.64
CA VAL A 84 -6.87 3.48 -2.90
C VAL A 84 -7.41 4.73 -3.58
N PRO A 85 -8.47 4.59 -4.38
CA PRO A 85 -9.02 5.75 -5.10
C PRO A 85 -9.59 6.79 -4.15
N ARG A 86 -9.57 8.03 -4.58
CA ARG A 86 -10.17 9.14 -3.85
C ARG A 86 -11.61 8.82 -3.43
N GLY A 87 -11.94 9.12 -2.19
CA GLY A 87 -13.30 8.99 -1.67
C GLY A 87 -13.71 7.58 -1.29
N VAL A 88 -12.86 6.57 -1.50
CA VAL A 88 -13.21 5.18 -1.16
C VAL A 88 -12.88 4.90 0.31
N PRO A 89 -13.88 4.48 1.10
CA PRO A 89 -13.64 4.14 2.50
C PRO A 89 -12.73 2.92 2.64
N HIS A 90 -11.78 3.01 3.56
CA HIS A 90 -10.85 1.92 3.82
C HIS A 90 -10.31 1.97 5.24
N ALA A 91 -9.85 0.84 5.74
CA ALA A 91 -9.24 0.69 7.04
C ALA A 91 -7.97 -0.15 6.89
N ALA A 92 -7.08 -0.07 7.86
CA ALA A 92 -5.83 -0.84 7.81
C ALA A 92 -5.33 -1.16 9.21
N GLU A 93 -4.53 -2.22 9.32
CA GLU A 93 -3.87 -2.56 10.58
C GLU A 93 -2.59 -3.35 10.34
N VAL A 94 -1.63 -3.18 11.25
CA VAL A 94 -0.41 -3.97 11.26
C VAL A 94 -0.74 -5.38 11.75
N VAL A 95 -0.25 -6.38 11.02
CA VAL A 95 -0.47 -7.80 11.36
C VAL A 95 0.83 -8.37 11.91
N GLY A 96 0.74 -9.07 13.06
CA GLY A 96 1.89 -9.72 13.67
C GLY A 96 2.70 -8.81 14.57
N ASP A 97 3.91 -9.24 14.90
CA ASP A 97 4.75 -8.62 15.93
C ASP A 97 5.83 -7.69 15.37
N GLU A 98 5.90 -7.55 14.05
CA GLU A 98 6.89 -6.70 13.41
C GLU A 98 6.24 -5.39 12.96
N PRO A 99 7.00 -4.28 12.98
CA PRO A 99 6.49 -3.03 12.42
C PRO A 99 6.32 -3.15 10.90
N VAL A 100 5.46 -2.30 10.36
CA VAL A 100 5.34 -2.13 8.92
C VAL A 100 6.11 -0.89 8.49
N VAL A 101 6.98 -1.04 7.50
CA VAL A 101 7.54 0.09 6.77
C VAL A 101 6.72 0.24 5.50
N SER A 102 6.07 1.38 5.37
CA SER A 102 5.13 1.67 4.29
C SER A 102 5.61 2.86 3.48
N LEU A 103 5.43 2.79 2.18
CA LEU A 103 5.55 3.95 1.31
C LEU A 103 4.13 4.41 0.98
N ASP A 104 3.75 5.55 1.53
CA ASP A 104 2.44 6.15 1.31
C ASP A 104 2.56 7.14 0.17
N ALA A 105 1.90 6.86 -0.92
CA ALA A 105 2.00 7.66 -2.12
C ALA A 105 0.68 8.35 -2.42
N VAL A 106 0.75 9.60 -2.84
CA VAL A 106 -0.43 10.39 -3.20
C VAL A 106 -0.24 10.97 -4.59
N ARG A 107 -1.35 11.07 -5.31
CA ARG A 107 -1.37 11.69 -6.62
C ARG A 107 -2.46 12.75 -6.65
N ALA A 108 -2.08 13.97 -7.00
CA ALA A 108 -3.02 15.07 -7.07
C ALA A 108 -4.10 14.79 -8.11
N ALA A 109 -5.33 15.21 -7.82
CA ALA A 109 -6.42 15.15 -8.77
C ALA A 109 -6.19 16.20 -9.86
N HIS A 110 -6.57 15.87 -11.07
CA HIS A 110 -6.53 16.79 -12.21
C HIS A 110 -7.92 17.19 -12.60
#